data_2e36241566fa40dbcf0131c678cbd0ae
#
_entry.id   2e36241566fa40dbcf0131c678cbd0ae
#
_cell.length_a   1.000
_cell.length_b   1.000
_cell.length_c   1.000
_cell.angle_alpha   90.00
_cell.angle_beta   90.00
_cell.angle_gamma   90.00
#
_symmetry.space_group_name_H-M   'P 1'
#
loop_
_entity.id
_entity.type
_entity.pdbx_description
1 polymer ?
#
loop_
_entity_poly.entity_id
_entity_poly.type
_entity_poly.pdbx_seq_one_letter_code
_entity_poly.pdbx_strand_id
1 'polypeptide(L)'
;LRRQRQMCIRDRIISVIQAVFSSIFFFAPIALYQGWLMVGYATVYTMAPVFSLVLDRDVSEDMALLYPELYKDLTKGRQLSGKTFTTWLAISVYQGGAIILASLWLFENEFLNIVSISFTALILNELVMVALEITTWHIYMILSEIVTLMIYCFSMALLPEYFDLSFVLTFNFVWKTIIIVLVSSFPLYVIKAVHARVAPPSYSKLIMT
;
A
#
# COMPACT_ATOMS: atom_id res chain seq x y z
N LEU A 1 13.38 9.04 -3.36
CA LEU A 1 12.36 8.88 -4.43
C LEU A 1 11.38 7.73 -4.17
N ARG A 2 11.82 6.52 -3.77
CA ARG A 2 10.91 5.40 -3.44
C ARG A 2 9.93 5.76 -2.33
N ARG A 3 10.42 6.28 -1.21
CA ARG A 3 9.60 6.69 -0.06
C ARG A 3 8.56 7.74 -0.43
N GLN A 4 8.94 8.80 -1.14
CA GLN A 4 8.00 9.84 -1.59
C GLN A 4 6.92 9.26 -2.52
N ARG A 5 7.30 8.34 -3.39
CA ARG A 5 6.39 7.64 -4.29
C ARG A 5 5.36 6.83 -3.51
N GLN A 6 5.79 6.03 -2.52
CA GLN A 6 4.89 5.24 -1.69
C GLN A 6 3.93 6.11 -0.88
N MET A 7 4.40 7.21 -0.29
CA MET A 7 3.53 8.17 0.38
C MET A 7 2.45 8.73 -0.55
N CYS A 8 2.82 9.13 -1.77
CA CYS A 8 1.86 9.63 -2.75
C CYS A 8 0.83 8.57 -3.18
N ILE A 9 1.23 7.32 -3.39
CA ILE A 9 0.33 6.22 -3.75
C ILE A 9 -0.65 5.98 -2.62
N ARG A 10 -0.17 5.82 -1.40
CA ARG A 10 -0.95 5.61 -0.19
C ARG A 10 -2.06 6.64 -0.01
N ASP A 11 -1.70 7.93 -0.04
CA ASP A 11 -2.65 9.02 0.19
C ASP A 11 -3.68 9.12 -0.95
N ARG A 12 -3.32 8.68 -2.15
CA ARG A 12 -4.25 8.60 -3.28
C ARG A 12 -5.21 7.44 -3.18
N ILE A 13 -4.77 6.27 -2.71
CA ILE A 13 -5.64 5.10 -2.56
C ILE A 13 -6.80 5.43 -1.63
N ILE A 14 -6.54 5.99 -0.46
CA ILE A 14 -7.61 6.35 0.48
C ILE A 14 -8.55 7.42 -0.08
N SER A 15 -8.00 8.41 -0.81
CA SER A 15 -8.79 9.45 -1.46
C SER A 15 -9.69 8.89 -2.57
N VAL A 16 -9.20 7.93 -3.35
CA VAL A 16 -9.98 7.23 -4.38
C VAL A 16 -11.10 6.41 -3.76
N ILE A 17 -10.82 5.67 -2.69
CA ILE A 17 -11.84 4.90 -1.96
C ILE A 17 -12.98 5.83 -1.52
N GLN A 18 -12.65 6.96 -0.92
CA GLN A 18 -13.63 7.95 -0.46
C GLN A 18 -14.42 8.55 -1.64
N ALA A 19 -13.75 8.89 -2.73
CA ALA A 19 -14.38 9.46 -3.93
C ALA A 19 -15.34 8.47 -4.61
N VAL A 20 -14.93 7.22 -4.76
CA VAL A 20 -15.76 6.15 -5.35
C VAL A 20 -16.97 5.88 -4.46
N PHE A 21 -16.77 5.78 -3.15
CA PHE A 21 -17.86 5.61 -2.20
C PHE A 21 -18.88 6.75 -2.31
N SER A 22 -18.43 8.01 -2.27
CA SER A 22 -19.30 9.18 -2.40
C SER A 22 -20.06 9.18 -3.74
N SER A 23 -19.42 8.76 -4.82
CA SER A 23 -20.07 8.69 -6.13
C SER A 23 -21.15 7.62 -6.20
N ILE A 24 -20.95 6.46 -5.57
CA ILE A 24 -21.94 5.37 -5.51
C ILE A 24 -23.18 5.78 -4.70
N PHE A 25 -22.97 6.51 -3.60
CA PHE A 25 -24.04 6.98 -2.74
C PHE A 25 -24.60 8.38 -3.12
N PHE A 26 -24.55 8.73 -4.41
CA PHE A 26 -25.12 9.98 -4.95
C PHE A 26 -24.64 11.25 -4.23
N PHE A 27 -23.36 11.28 -3.85
CA PHE A 27 -22.75 12.39 -3.13
C PHE A 27 -23.43 12.74 -1.79
N ALA A 28 -24.03 11.73 -1.13
CA ALA A 28 -24.53 11.90 0.22
C ALA A 28 -23.39 12.38 1.15
N PRO A 29 -23.65 13.29 2.11
CA PRO A 29 -22.64 13.83 3.01
C PRO A 29 -22.25 12.80 4.10
N ILE A 30 -21.99 11.58 3.69
CA ILE A 30 -21.56 10.47 4.56
C ILE A 30 -20.11 10.18 4.26
N ALA A 31 -19.25 10.39 5.24
CA ALA A 31 -17.86 9.99 5.14
C ALA A 31 -17.74 8.48 5.40
N LEU A 32 -17.13 7.73 4.47
CA LEU A 32 -16.83 6.31 4.69
C LEU A 32 -15.90 6.14 5.90
N TYR A 33 -14.86 6.95 5.96
CA TYR A 33 -13.91 6.97 7.07
C TYR A 33 -14.05 8.28 7.84
N GLN A 34 -14.21 8.18 9.15
CA GLN A 34 -14.17 9.35 10.00
C GLN A 34 -12.75 9.94 10.06
N GLY A 35 -12.66 11.25 10.35
CA GLY A 35 -11.39 11.98 10.32
C GLY A 35 -10.27 11.34 11.15
N TRP A 36 -10.59 10.75 12.30
CA TRP A 36 -9.64 10.03 13.15
C TRP A 36 -9.04 8.80 12.47
N LEU A 37 -9.82 8.03 11.73
CA LEU A 37 -9.33 6.88 10.98
C LEU A 37 -8.40 7.31 9.84
N MET A 38 -8.72 8.41 9.16
CA MET A 38 -7.87 8.95 8.08
C MET A 38 -6.54 9.46 8.62
N VAL A 39 -6.56 10.20 9.73
CA VAL A 39 -5.33 10.67 10.40
C VAL A 39 -4.52 9.48 10.92
N GLY A 40 -5.16 8.51 11.57
CA GLY A 40 -4.53 7.29 12.04
C GLY A 40 -3.86 6.50 10.92
N TYR A 41 -4.53 6.37 9.79
CA TYR A 41 -3.98 5.73 8.59
C TYR A 41 -2.68 6.41 8.13
N ALA A 42 -2.71 7.73 7.99
CA ALA A 42 -1.58 8.48 7.47
C ALA A 42 -0.39 8.55 8.44
N THR A 43 -0.64 8.56 9.75
CA THR A 43 0.40 8.81 10.75
C THR A 43 0.83 7.55 11.50
N VAL A 44 -0.12 6.75 12.00
CA VAL A 44 0.16 5.62 12.91
C VAL A 44 0.37 4.33 12.14
N TYR A 45 -0.54 3.97 11.25
CA TYR A 45 -0.56 2.64 10.64
C TYR A 45 0.34 2.47 9.43
N THR A 46 0.72 3.55 8.75
CA THR A 46 1.48 3.41 7.49
C THR A 46 2.81 4.15 7.51
N MET A 47 3.05 5.01 8.50
CA MET A 47 4.28 5.81 8.55
C MET A 47 5.52 4.94 8.80
N ALA A 48 5.46 4.02 9.77
CA ALA A 48 6.61 3.20 10.15
C ALA A 48 7.10 2.29 9.02
N PRO A 49 6.24 1.50 8.33
CA PRO A 49 6.66 0.70 7.18
C PRO A 49 7.26 1.53 6.04
N VAL A 50 6.62 2.66 5.71
CA VAL A 50 7.13 3.53 4.64
C VAL A 50 8.45 4.20 5.02
N PHE A 51 8.65 4.55 6.30
CA PHE A 51 9.94 5.06 6.76
C PHE A 51 11.03 4.00 6.77
N SER A 52 10.69 2.74 7.04
CA SER A 52 11.65 1.64 7.02
C SER A 52 12.30 1.44 5.63
N LEU A 53 11.63 1.86 4.53
CA LEU A 53 12.19 1.83 3.18
C LEU A 53 13.47 2.69 3.02
N VAL A 54 13.77 3.57 3.97
CA VAL A 54 15.06 4.31 3.98
C VAL A 54 16.24 3.37 4.22
N LEU A 55 16.00 2.25 4.90
CA LEU A 55 17.02 1.24 5.19
C LEU A 55 17.27 0.31 4.00
N ASP A 56 16.41 0.34 2.97
CA ASP A 56 16.57 -0.49 1.78
C ASP A 56 17.75 0.01 0.93
N ARG A 57 18.65 -0.89 0.58
CA ARG A 57 19.82 -0.62 -0.23
C ARG A 57 19.70 -1.37 -1.56
N ASP A 58 19.74 -0.62 -2.66
CA ASP A 58 19.71 -1.19 -4.01
C ASP A 58 21.03 -1.82 -4.42
N VAL A 59 22.16 -1.27 -3.92
CA VAL A 59 23.52 -1.65 -4.30
C VAL A 59 24.41 -1.56 -3.06
N SER A 60 25.40 -2.45 -2.96
CA SER A 60 26.42 -2.39 -1.89
C SER A 60 27.26 -1.11 -2.01
N GLU A 61 27.80 -0.64 -0.88
CA GLU A 61 28.64 0.58 -0.85
C GLU A 61 29.86 0.48 -1.75
N ASP A 62 30.51 -0.69 -1.78
CA ASP A 62 31.69 -0.95 -2.60
C ASP A 62 31.38 -0.85 -4.10
N MET A 63 30.23 -1.39 -4.54
CA MET A 63 29.78 -1.30 -5.93
C MET A 63 29.38 0.12 -6.31
N ALA A 64 28.80 0.88 -5.39
CA ALA A 64 28.43 2.27 -5.62
C ALA A 64 29.67 3.16 -5.83
N LEU A 65 30.76 2.88 -5.13
CA LEU A 65 32.05 3.59 -5.29
C LEU A 65 32.77 3.19 -6.58
N LEU A 66 32.65 1.92 -6.98
CA LEU A 66 33.30 1.39 -8.17
C LEU A 66 32.68 1.89 -9.49
N TYR A 67 31.34 2.12 -9.47
CA TYR A 67 30.58 2.50 -10.66
C TYR A 67 29.80 3.81 -10.45
N PRO A 68 30.48 4.98 -10.49
CA PRO A 68 29.84 6.28 -10.29
C PRO A 68 28.78 6.60 -11.39
N GLU A 69 28.78 5.88 -12.50
CA GLU A 69 27.80 6.04 -13.56
C GLU A 69 26.36 5.66 -13.15
N LEU A 70 26.20 4.84 -12.11
CA LEU A 70 24.89 4.51 -11.56
C LEU A 70 24.15 5.75 -11.03
N TYR A 71 24.88 6.78 -10.61
CA TYR A 71 24.30 8.05 -10.14
C TYR A 71 23.97 9.01 -11.28
N LYS A 72 24.42 8.77 -12.49
CA LYS A 72 24.22 9.64 -13.66
C LYS A 72 22.72 9.70 -14.07
N ASP A 73 21.99 8.62 -13.87
CA ASP A 73 20.55 8.58 -14.11
C ASP A 73 19.73 9.30 -13.02
N LEU A 74 20.24 9.36 -11.80
CA LEU A 74 19.65 10.10 -10.68
C LEU A 74 19.79 11.63 -10.87
N THR A 75 20.94 12.08 -11.36
CA THR A 75 21.19 13.50 -11.59
C THR A 75 20.40 14.08 -12.77
N LYS A 76 20.03 13.25 -13.74
CA LYS A 76 19.27 13.69 -14.93
C LYS A 76 17.75 13.79 -14.72
N GLY A 77 17.23 13.51 -13.51
CA GLY A 77 15.80 13.63 -13.20
C GLY A 77 14.88 12.71 -14.00
N ARG A 78 15.41 11.78 -14.78
CA ARG A 78 14.64 10.88 -15.68
C ARG A 78 13.69 9.95 -14.96
N GLN A 79 13.86 9.74 -13.66
CA GLN A 79 12.98 8.85 -12.88
C GLN A 79 11.61 9.47 -12.57
N LEU A 80 11.42 10.78 -12.74
CA LEU A 80 10.15 11.48 -12.55
C LEU A 80 9.50 11.85 -13.89
N SER A 81 9.45 10.90 -14.82
CA SER A 81 8.77 11.09 -16.09
C SER A 81 7.24 11.16 -15.90
N GLY A 82 6.56 11.96 -16.72
CA GLY A 82 5.09 12.03 -16.74
C GLY A 82 4.45 10.65 -16.93
N LYS A 83 5.06 9.77 -17.72
CA LYS A 83 4.61 8.37 -17.89
C LYS A 83 4.63 7.60 -16.56
N THR A 84 5.72 7.72 -15.80
CA THR A 84 5.86 7.06 -14.49
C THR A 84 4.78 7.57 -13.54
N PHE A 85 4.56 8.88 -13.49
CA PHE A 85 3.52 9.49 -12.66
C PHE A 85 2.11 8.99 -13.01
N THR A 86 1.77 8.94 -14.30
CA THR A 86 0.47 8.44 -14.77
C THR A 86 0.28 6.97 -14.44
N THR A 87 1.31 6.15 -14.59
CA THR A 87 1.26 4.73 -14.21
C THR A 87 0.96 4.55 -12.72
N TRP A 88 1.62 5.32 -11.86
CA TRP A 88 1.38 5.26 -10.42
C TRP A 88 -0.01 5.76 -10.04
N LEU A 89 -0.50 6.78 -10.74
CA LEU A 89 -1.87 7.25 -10.57
C LEU A 89 -2.88 6.16 -10.94
N ALA A 90 -2.69 5.50 -12.08
CA ALA A 90 -3.57 4.42 -12.54
C ALA A 90 -3.57 3.24 -11.55
N ILE A 91 -2.42 2.85 -11.01
CA ILE A 91 -2.30 1.81 -9.99
C ILE A 91 -3.10 2.19 -8.74
N SER A 92 -2.95 3.43 -8.25
CA SER A 92 -3.67 3.90 -7.05
C SER A 92 -5.19 3.91 -7.25
N VAL A 93 -5.65 4.35 -8.43
CA VAL A 93 -7.08 4.35 -8.79
C VAL A 93 -7.62 2.92 -8.87
N TYR A 94 -6.88 2.01 -9.49
CA TYR A 94 -7.26 0.61 -9.55
C TYR A 94 -7.36 -0.01 -8.15
N GLN A 95 -6.33 0.14 -7.31
CA GLN A 95 -6.30 -0.46 -5.99
C GLN A 95 -7.41 0.09 -5.08
N GLY A 96 -7.58 1.41 -5.04
CA GLY A 96 -8.66 2.03 -4.27
C GLY A 96 -10.04 1.62 -4.76
N GLY A 97 -10.26 1.61 -6.09
CA GLY A 97 -11.49 1.14 -6.70
C GLY A 97 -11.78 -0.33 -6.42
N ALA A 98 -10.78 -1.20 -6.56
CA ALA A 98 -10.90 -2.63 -6.29
C ALA A 98 -11.26 -2.91 -4.83
N ILE A 99 -10.61 -2.24 -3.87
CA ILE A 99 -10.90 -2.40 -2.44
C ILE A 99 -12.35 -2.03 -2.15
N ILE A 100 -12.80 -0.83 -2.56
CA ILE A 100 -14.14 -0.37 -2.21
C ILE A 100 -15.24 -1.16 -2.93
N LEU A 101 -15.09 -1.44 -4.21
CA LEU A 101 -16.09 -2.21 -4.97
C LEU A 101 -16.21 -3.64 -4.45
N ALA A 102 -15.08 -4.30 -4.16
CA ALA A 102 -15.09 -5.64 -3.60
C ALA A 102 -15.70 -5.65 -2.17
N SER A 103 -15.41 -4.62 -1.35
CA SER A 103 -16.00 -4.49 -0.02
C SER A 103 -17.52 -4.30 -0.09
N LEU A 104 -18.01 -3.47 -1.01
CA LEU A 104 -19.44 -3.27 -1.23
C LEU A 104 -20.11 -4.54 -1.76
N TRP A 105 -19.49 -5.23 -2.70
CA TRP A 105 -20.06 -6.44 -3.29
C TRP A 105 -20.15 -7.62 -2.31
N LEU A 106 -19.16 -7.73 -1.42
CA LEU A 106 -19.11 -8.80 -0.42
C LEU A 106 -19.99 -8.53 0.82
N PHE A 107 -20.40 -7.27 1.07
CA PHE A 107 -21.11 -6.84 2.29
C PHE A 107 -22.15 -5.75 2.01
N GLU A 108 -23.23 -6.11 1.35
CA GLU A 108 -24.28 -5.14 0.99
C GLU A 108 -25.11 -4.62 2.19
N ASN A 109 -25.10 -5.30 3.34
CA ASN A 109 -26.15 -5.11 4.33
C ASN A 109 -25.77 -4.27 5.57
N GLU A 110 -24.49 -4.08 5.87
CA GLU A 110 -24.09 -3.36 7.10
C GLU A 110 -22.90 -2.42 6.85
N PHE A 111 -23.13 -1.13 7.11
CA PHE A 111 -22.16 -0.06 6.89
C PHE A 111 -20.86 -0.25 7.70
N LEU A 112 -20.98 -0.60 9.01
CA LEU A 112 -19.81 -0.83 9.87
C LEU A 112 -18.93 -1.97 9.39
N ASN A 113 -19.51 -3.02 8.81
CA ASN A 113 -18.78 -4.13 8.25
C ASN A 113 -18.01 -3.72 6.98
N ILE A 114 -18.61 -2.87 6.15
CA ILE A 114 -17.95 -2.29 4.97
C ILE A 114 -16.76 -1.43 5.40
N VAL A 115 -16.93 -0.57 6.40
CA VAL A 115 -15.84 0.25 6.95
C VAL A 115 -14.72 -0.62 7.49
N SER A 116 -15.04 -1.60 8.32
CA SER A 116 -14.06 -2.49 8.95
C SER A 116 -13.25 -3.27 7.92
N ILE A 117 -13.91 -3.87 6.93
CA ILE A 117 -13.24 -4.63 5.87
C ILE A 117 -12.42 -3.75 4.95
N SER A 118 -13.00 -2.66 4.45
CA SER A 118 -12.30 -1.80 3.50
C SER A 118 -11.07 -1.14 4.14
N PHE A 119 -11.17 -0.75 5.41
CA PHE A 119 -10.06 -0.16 6.14
C PHE A 119 -8.97 -1.18 6.46
N THR A 120 -9.34 -2.41 6.86
CA THR A 120 -8.39 -3.51 7.08
C THR A 120 -7.69 -3.89 5.78
N ALA A 121 -8.45 -4.01 4.69
CA ALA A 121 -7.89 -4.31 3.37
C ALA A 121 -6.95 -3.19 2.89
N LEU A 122 -7.28 -1.94 3.17
CA LEU A 122 -6.43 -0.78 2.85
C LEU A 122 -5.08 -0.85 3.57
N ILE A 123 -5.08 -1.14 4.88
CA ILE A 123 -3.84 -1.25 5.65
C ILE A 123 -3.01 -2.45 5.20
N LEU A 124 -3.64 -3.63 5.04
CA LEU A 124 -2.93 -4.82 4.56
C LEU A 124 -2.39 -4.63 3.15
N ASN A 125 -3.14 -3.97 2.27
CA ASN A 125 -2.66 -3.65 0.92
C ASN A 125 -1.42 -2.75 0.97
N GLU A 126 -1.38 -1.77 1.86
CA GLU A 126 -0.21 -0.91 2.04
C GLU A 126 1.01 -1.70 2.55
N LEU A 127 0.83 -2.58 3.54
CA LEU A 127 1.91 -3.46 4.03
C LEU A 127 2.44 -4.35 2.91
N VAL A 128 1.56 -4.98 2.12
CA VAL A 128 1.94 -5.78 0.95
C VAL A 128 2.69 -4.94 -0.09
N MET A 129 2.25 -3.70 -0.33
CA MET A 129 2.90 -2.79 -1.28
C MET A 129 4.32 -2.43 -0.83
N VAL A 130 4.51 -2.14 0.46
CA VAL A 130 5.83 -1.87 1.04
C VAL A 130 6.70 -3.13 0.94
N ALA A 131 6.18 -4.29 1.32
CA ALA A 131 6.89 -5.56 1.24
C ALA A 131 7.32 -5.91 -0.20
N LEU A 132 6.47 -5.64 -1.20
CA LEU A 132 6.81 -5.83 -2.61
C LEU A 132 7.88 -4.84 -3.11
N GLU A 133 8.01 -3.68 -2.51
CA GLU A 133 8.98 -2.66 -2.90
C GLU A 133 10.37 -2.89 -2.32
N ILE A 134 10.48 -3.63 -1.22
CA ILE A 134 11.74 -3.95 -0.56
C ILE A 134 12.57 -4.88 -1.46
N THR A 135 13.82 -4.51 -1.71
CA THR A 135 14.79 -5.33 -2.45
C THR A 135 15.68 -6.13 -1.50
N THR A 136 16.13 -5.51 -0.42
CA THR A 136 16.98 -6.15 0.59
C THR A 136 16.29 -6.11 1.94
N TRP A 137 15.89 -7.29 2.44
CA TRP A 137 15.23 -7.38 3.74
C TRP A 137 16.22 -7.15 4.88
N HIS A 138 15.90 -6.16 5.72
CA HIS A 138 16.61 -5.89 6.96
C HIS A 138 15.67 -6.19 8.15
N ILE A 139 16.22 -6.68 9.27
CA ILE A 139 15.41 -7.07 10.42
C ILE A 139 14.51 -5.94 10.96
N TYR A 140 14.99 -4.71 10.90
CA TYR A 140 14.20 -3.53 11.30
C TYR A 140 12.99 -3.28 10.40
N MET A 141 13.04 -3.68 9.12
CA MET A 141 11.92 -3.55 8.20
C MET A 141 10.84 -4.58 8.53
N ILE A 142 11.23 -5.82 8.80
CA ILE A 142 10.32 -6.87 9.25
C ILE A 142 9.66 -6.48 10.58
N LEU A 143 10.47 -5.98 11.51
CA LEU A 143 9.97 -5.53 12.81
C LEU A 143 8.96 -4.38 12.67
N SER A 144 9.23 -3.42 11.80
CA SER A 144 8.33 -2.31 11.49
C SER A 144 6.97 -2.77 10.96
N GLU A 145 6.95 -3.75 10.05
CA GLU A 145 5.72 -4.35 9.51
C GLU A 145 4.90 -5.04 10.62
N ILE A 146 5.57 -5.88 11.44
CA ILE A 146 4.92 -6.60 12.54
C ILE A 146 4.38 -5.63 13.59
N VAL A 147 5.17 -4.64 13.98
CA VAL A 147 4.75 -3.63 14.98
C VAL A 147 3.54 -2.84 14.48
N THR A 148 3.54 -2.45 13.22
CA THR A 148 2.41 -1.76 12.61
C THR A 148 1.14 -2.61 12.64
N LEU A 149 1.26 -3.89 12.28
CA LEU A 149 0.13 -4.82 12.32
C LEU A 149 -0.40 -5.01 13.76
N MET A 150 0.49 -5.13 14.75
CA MET A 150 0.09 -5.23 16.16
C MET A 150 -0.61 -3.96 16.64
N ILE A 151 -0.09 -2.78 16.32
CA ILE A 151 -0.72 -1.49 16.66
C ILE A 151 -2.12 -1.41 16.05
N TYR A 152 -2.26 -1.86 14.80
CA TYR A 152 -3.55 -1.88 14.13
C TYR A 152 -4.55 -2.83 14.81
N CYS A 153 -4.15 -4.06 15.11
CA CYS A 153 -5.01 -5.01 15.83
C CYS A 153 -5.40 -4.48 17.21
N PHE A 154 -4.47 -3.85 17.93
CA PHE A 154 -4.76 -3.23 19.21
C PHE A 154 -5.73 -2.05 19.09
N SER A 155 -5.58 -1.22 18.07
CA SER A 155 -6.49 -0.09 17.83
C SER A 155 -7.91 -0.54 17.48
N MET A 156 -8.07 -1.65 16.75
CA MET A 156 -9.40 -2.24 16.50
C MET A 156 -10.09 -2.65 17.82
N ALA A 157 -9.32 -3.18 18.76
CA ALA A 157 -9.86 -3.56 20.08
C ALA A 157 -10.23 -2.35 20.96
N LEU A 158 -9.53 -1.21 20.80
CA LEU A 158 -9.77 0.01 21.56
C LEU A 158 -10.89 0.90 21.00
N LEU A 159 -11.22 0.73 19.73
CA LEU A 159 -12.16 1.59 19.01
C LEU A 159 -13.41 0.83 18.54
N PRO A 160 -14.23 0.29 19.48
CA PRO A 160 -15.43 -0.48 19.13
C PRO A 160 -16.51 0.36 18.43
N GLU A 161 -16.42 1.69 18.49
CA GLU A 161 -17.34 2.61 17.78
C GLU A 161 -17.15 2.58 16.26
N TYR A 162 -15.95 2.20 15.80
CA TYR A 162 -15.58 2.19 14.37
C TYR A 162 -15.45 0.79 13.80
N PHE A 163 -15.26 -0.21 14.66
CA PHE A 163 -15.04 -1.59 14.26
C PHE A 163 -15.96 -2.54 15.03
N ASP A 164 -16.71 -3.35 14.30
CA ASP A 164 -17.46 -4.44 14.93
C ASP A 164 -16.52 -5.61 15.24
N LEU A 165 -16.10 -5.70 16.52
CA LEU A 165 -15.21 -6.76 17.00
C LEU A 165 -15.81 -8.15 16.82
N SER A 166 -17.13 -8.30 16.95
CA SER A 166 -17.81 -9.58 16.79
C SER A 166 -17.68 -10.09 15.37
N PHE A 167 -17.74 -9.18 14.40
CA PHE A 167 -17.57 -9.45 12.99
C PHE A 167 -16.09 -9.70 12.60
N VAL A 168 -15.17 -8.88 13.11
CA VAL A 168 -13.72 -8.99 12.83
C VAL A 168 -13.16 -10.35 13.26
N LEU A 169 -13.66 -10.92 14.35
CA LEU A 169 -13.25 -12.25 14.82
C LEU A 169 -13.84 -13.42 14.02
N THR A 170 -14.74 -13.15 13.08
CA THR A 170 -15.36 -14.19 12.26
C THR A 170 -14.40 -14.64 11.16
N PHE A 171 -14.36 -15.96 10.91
CA PHE A 171 -13.58 -16.51 9.80
C PHE A 171 -13.95 -15.91 8.43
N ASN A 172 -15.23 -15.54 8.27
CA ASN A 172 -15.72 -14.85 7.07
C ASN A 172 -15.03 -13.51 6.82
N PHE A 173 -14.73 -12.74 7.87
CA PHE A 173 -14.00 -11.48 7.75
C PHE A 173 -12.58 -11.73 7.21
N VAL A 174 -11.86 -12.67 7.79
CA VAL A 174 -10.46 -12.94 7.46
C VAL A 174 -10.30 -13.37 6.00
N TRP A 175 -11.06 -14.38 5.56
CA TRP A 175 -10.89 -14.88 4.21
C TRP A 175 -11.35 -13.90 3.14
N LYS A 176 -12.42 -13.13 3.39
CA LYS A 176 -12.89 -12.07 2.48
C LYS A 176 -11.88 -10.93 2.37
N THR A 177 -11.31 -10.50 3.49
CA THR A 177 -10.23 -9.50 3.50
C THR A 177 -9.02 -9.98 2.70
N ILE A 178 -8.62 -11.23 2.85
CA ILE A 178 -7.51 -11.82 2.07
C ILE A 178 -7.82 -11.77 0.58
N ILE A 179 -9.03 -12.14 0.16
CA ILE A 179 -9.43 -12.05 -1.27
C ILE A 179 -9.34 -10.62 -1.79
N ILE A 180 -9.86 -9.65 -1.04
CA ILE A 180 -9.81 -8.23 -1.45
C ILE A 180 -8.36 -7.77 -1.63
N VAL A 181 -7.49 -8.10 -0.69
CA VAL A 181 -6.07 -7.74 -0.76
C VAL A 181 -5.39 -8.43 -1.95
N LEU A 182 -5.68 -9.70 -2.20
CA LEU A 182 -5.13 -10.43 -3.35
C LEU A 182 -5.59 -9.79 -4.67
N VAL A 183 -6.87 -9.51 -4.83
CA VAL A 183 -7.43 -8.87 -6.04
C VAL A 183 -6.82 -7.49 -6.26
N SER A 184 -6.66 -6.71 -5.20
CA SER A 184 -6.08 -5.37 -5.25
C SER A 184 -4.58 -5.38 -5.58
N SER A 185 -3.80 -6.31 -5.00
CA SER A 185 -2.34 -6.36 -5.12
C SER A 185 -1.86 -7.16 -6.33
N PHE A 186 -2.66 -8.12 -6.83
CA PHE A 186 -2.26 -9.04 -7.89
C PHE A 186 -1.78 -8.36 -9.19
N PRO A 187 -2.49 -7.39 -9.77
CA PRO A 187 -2.04 -6.74 -11.00
C PRO A 187 -0.70 -6.01 -10.82
N LEU A 188 -0.48 -5.41 -9.66
CA LEU A 188 0.79 -4.76 -9.37
C LEU A 188 1.93 -5.78 -9.31
N TYR A 189 1.70 -6.91 -8.65
CA TYR A 189 2.68 -8.00 -8.61
C TYR A 189 3.02 -8.49 -10.03
N VAL A 190 2.01 -8.70 -10.86
CA VAL A 190 2.20 -9.13 -12.27
C VAL A 190 2.98 -8.08 -13.06
N ILE A 191 2.60 -6.81 -12.99
CA ILE A 191 3.31 -5.72 -13.67
C ILE A 191 4.78 -5.67 -13.24
N LYS A 192 5.03 -5.78 -11.94
CA LYS A 192 6.38 -5.77 -11.39
C LYS A 192 7.21 -6.98 -11.84
N ALA A 193 6.61 -8.17 -11.83
CA ALA A 193 7.25 -9.41 -12.28
C ALA A 193 7.56 -9.38 -13.79
N VAL A 194 6.63 -8.88 -14.60
CA VAL A 194 6.84 -8.72 -16.05
C VAL A 194 7.92 -7.67 -16.31
N HIS A 195 7.87 -6.53 -15.63
CA HIS A 195 8.88 -5.48 -15.81
C HIS A 195 10.27 -5.95 -15.40
N ALA A 196 10.39 -6.73 -14.35
CA ALA A 196 11.68 -7.31 -13.93
C ALA A 196 12.26 -8.29 -14.95
N ARG A 197 11.40 -8.99 -15.72
CA ARG A 197 11.84 -9.91 -16.78
C ARG A 197 12.15 -9.22 -18.09
N VAL A 198 11.35 -8.22 -18.49
CA VAL A 198 11.45 -7.55 -19.81
C VAL A 198 12.47 -6.42 -19.79
N ALA A 199 12.55 -5.67 -18.71
CA ALA A 199 13.47 -4.54 -18.56
C ALA A 199 14.17 -4.60 -17.19
N PRO A 200 15.11 -5.55 -17.01
CA PRO A 200 15.84 -5.64 -15.76
C PRO A 200 16.63 -4.33 -15.52
N PRO A 201 16.64 -3.81 -14.29
CA PRO A 201 17.37 -2.59 -13.98
C PRO A 201 18.87 -2.77 -14.28
N SER A 202 19.52 -1.70 -14.72
CA SER A 202 20.92 -1.71 -15.16
C SER A 202 21.89 -2.26 -14.10
N TYR A 203 21.56 -2.12 -12.83
CA TYR A 203 22.36 -2.65 -11.72
C TYR A 203 22.21 -4.16 -11.51
N SER A 204 21.14 -4.79 -12.00
CA SER A 204 20.95 -6.25 -11.85
C SER A 204 21.99 -7.05 -12.63
N LYS A 205 22.55 -6.47 -13.69
CA LYS A 205 23.64 -7.07 -14.47
C LYS A 205 24.98 -7.09 -13.72
N LEU A 206 25.16 -6.19 -12.75
CA LEU A 206 26.36 -6.06 -11.95
C LEU A 206 26.36 -7.01 -10.72
N ILE A 207 25.17 -7.46 -10.29
CA ILE A 207 25.04 -8.40 -9.15
C ILE A 207 25.28 -9.85 -9.59
N MET A 208 25.18 -10.13 -10.89
CA MET A 208 25.38 -11.48 -11.45
C MET A 208 26.82 -11.78 -11.86
N THR A 209 27.73 -10.82 -11.73
CA THR A 209 29.18 -10.99 -11.88
C THR A 209 29.86 -10.99 -10.54
#